data_e97b1cd4733ca5e2212c9226891c2674
#
_entry.id   e97b1cd4733ca5e2212c9226891c2674
#
_cell.length_a   1.000
_cell.length_b   1.000
_cell.length_c   1.000
_cell.angle_alpha   90.00
_cell.angle_beta   90.00
_cell.angle_gamma   90.00
#
_symmetry.space_group_name_H-M   'P 1'
#
loop_
_entity.id
_entity.type
_entity.pdbx_description
1 polymer ?
#
loop_
_entity_poly.entity_id
_entity_poly.type
_entity_poly.pdbx_seq_one_letter_code
_entity_poly.pdbx_strand_id
1 'polypeptide(L)' 'MRLTIETEQEEDGRWLGEITDMPGVLAYGQTKEEAIARVQALTLRVLADRLEHGEPLPEVAQLFSAVHEGAIG' A
#
# COMPACT_ATOMS: atom_id res chain seq x y z
N MET A 1 4.62 9.96 -3.54
CA MET A 1 3.92 9.24 -2.45
C MET A 1 4.92 8.44 -1.65
N ARG A 2 4.88 8.58 -0.35
CA ARG A 2 5.71 7.77 0.54
C ARG A 2 4.84 7.27 1.69
N LEU A 3 4.91 5.97 1.95
CA LEU A 3 4.15 5.33 3.03
C LEU A 3 5.13 4.72 4.02
N THR A 4 4.94 5.02 5.29
CA THR A 4 5.84 4.57 6.36
C THR A 4 5.38 3.23 6.90
N ILE A 5 6.30 2.27 6.95
CA ILE A 5 6.05 0.96 7.54
C ILE A 5 6.73 0.91 8.91
N GLU A 6 5.96 0.63 9.93
CA GLU A 6 6.50 0.32 11.25
C GLU A 6 6.39 -1.17 11.49
N THR A 7 7.41 -1.74 12.12
CA THR A 7 7.42 -3.17 12.42
C THR A 7 7.64 -3.37 13.91
N GLU A 8 7.05 -4.44 14.43
CA GLU A 8 7.17 -4.81 15.83
C GLU A 8 7.12 -6.32 15.94
N GLN A 9 7.97 -6.89 16.80
CA GLN A 9 7.90 -8.31 17.06
C GLN A 9 6.93 -8.57 18.21
N GLU A 10 6.02 -9.51 17.99
CA GLU A 10 5.04 -9.91 18.99
C GLU A 10 5.66 -10.90 19.96
N GLU A 11 5.00 -11.10 21.12
CA GLU A 11 5.49 -12.01 22.15
C GLU A 11 5.63 -13.44 21.66
N ASP A 12 4.80 -13.85 20.69
CA ASP A 12 4.84 -15.20 20.13
C ASP A 12 5.90 -15.35 19.02
N GLY A 13 6.69 -14.32 18.79
CA GLY A 13 7.76 -14.35 17.79
C GLY A 13 7.36 -13.87 16.40
N ARG A 14 6.07 -13.72 16.12
CA ARG A 14 5.64 -13.18 14.82
C ARG A 14 6.00 -11.71 14.73
N TRP A 15 6.06 -11.23 13.51
CA TRP A 15 6.29 -9.81 13.23
C TRP A 15 5.05 -9.16 12.66
N LEU A 16 4.77 -7.97 13.14
CA LEU A 16 3.69 -7.12 12.63
C LEU A 16 4.30 -6.05 11.75
N GLY A 17 3.72 -5.81 10.58
CA GLY A 17 4.03 -4.65 9.74
C GLY A 17 2.79 -3.81 9.60
N GLU A 18 2.92 -2.51 9.78
CA GLU A 18 1.79 -1.59 9.77
C GLU A 18 2.12 -0.34 8.95
N ILE A 19 1.15 0.14 8.19
CA ILE A 19 1.29 1.42 7.48
C ILE A 19 0.72 2.50 8.37
N THR A 20 1.58 3.35 8.90
CA THR A 20 1.14 4.38 9.84
C THR A 20 0.24 5.43 9.21
N ASP A 21 0.41 5.66 7.91
CA ASP A 21 -0.39 6.63 7.16
C ASP A 21 -1.77 6.10 6.77
N MET A 22 -2.00 4.82 6.93
CA MET A 22 -3.26 4.16 6.56
C MET A 22 -3.73 3.26 7.69
N PRO A 23 -4.45 3.79 8.68
CA PRO A 23 -4.92 2.99 9.81
C PRO A 23 -5.70 1.74 9.37
N GLY A 24 -5.40 0.62 9.99
CA GLY A 24 -6.04 -0.65 9.65
C GLY A 24 -5.33 -1.46 8.58
N VAL A 25 -4.32 -0.89 7.91
CA VAL A 25 -3.54 -1.63 6.93
C VAL A 25 -2.33 -2.22 7.66
N LEU A 26 -2.42 -3.49 7.98
CA LEU A 26 -1.37 -4.20 8.69
C LEU A 26 -1.33 -5.66 8.24
N ALA A 27 -0.19 -6.31 8.47
CA ALA A 27 -0.02 -7.72 8.14
C ALA A 27 1.02 -8.35 9.06
N TYR A 28 0.93 -9.65 9.24
CA TYR A 28 1.86 -10.41 10.06
C TYR A 28 2.76 -11.26 9.18
N GLY A 29 3.95 -11.58 9.69
CA GLY A 29 4.87 -12.50 9.05
C GLY A 29 5.68 -13.25 10.09
N GLN A 30 6.31 -14.33 9.67
CA GLN A 30 7.20 -15.10 10.54
C GLN A 30 8.53 -14.39 10.73
N THR A 31 8.90 -13.54 9.79
CA THR A 31 10.10 -12.71 9.84
C THR A 31 9.72 -11.26 9.61
N LYS A 32 10.61 -10.34 9.97
CA LYS A 32 10.41 -8.92 9.73
C LYS A 32 10.24 -8.66 8.23
N GLU A 33 11.09 -9.27 7.40
CA GLU A 33 11.06 -9.09 5.96
C GLU A 33 9.75 -9.60 5.36
N GLU A 34 9.24 -10.71 5.89
CA GLU A 34 7.96 -11.24 5.44
C GLU A 34 6.80 -10.30 5.79
N ALA A 35 6.80 -9.76 7.01
CA ALA A 35 5.78 -8.82 7.43
C ALA A 35 5.80 -7.56 6.53
N ILE A 36 6.99 -7.06 6.22
CA ILE A 36 7.15 -5.89 5.33
C ILE A 36 6.59 -6.21 3.95
N ALA A 37 6.96 -7.33 3.36
CA ALA A 37 6.49 -7.70 2.03
C ALA A 37 4.97 -7.85 2.00
N ARG A 38 4.41 -8.48 3.03
CA ARG A 38 2.97 -8.70 3.12
C ARG A 38 2.19 -7.40 3.28
N VAL A 39 2.67 -6.49 4.10
CA VAL A 39 1.98 -5.21 4.27
C VAL A 39 2.10 -4.33 3.03
N GLN A 40 3.22 -4.41 2.32
CA GLN A 40 3.36 -3.72 1.03
C GLN A 40 2.35 -4.24 0.03
N ALA A 41 2.23 -5.57 -0.10
CA ALA A 41 1.27 -6.18 -1.02
C ALA A 41 -0.17 -5.81 -0.65
N LEU A 42 -0.49 -5.86 0.64
CA LEU A 42 -1.83 -5.48 1.11
C LEU A 42 -2.13 -4.03 0.78
N THR A 43 -1.17 -3.13 1.01
CA THR A 43 -1.33 -1.71 0.72
C THR A 43 -1.66 -1.49 -0.75
N LEU A 44 -0.94 -2.15 -1.64
CA LEU A 44 -1.18 -2.01 -3.09
C LEU A 44 -2.56 -2.51 -3.48
N ARG A 45 -3.01 -3.61 -2.86
CA ARG A 45 -4.37 -4.11 -3.10
C ARG A 45 -5.44 -3.13 -2.61
N VAL A 46 -5.23 -2.54 -1.45
CA VAL A 46 -6.16 -1.55 -0.90
C VAL A 46 -6.26 -0.34 -1.82
N LEU A 47 -5.11 0.17 -2.28
CA LEU A 47 -5.08 1.30 -3.19
C LEU A 47 -5.73 0.97 -4.53
N ALA A 48 -5.46 -0.22 -5.06
CA ALA A 48 -6.08 -0.66 -6.30
C ALA A 48 -7.59 -0.75 -6.16
N ASP A 49 -8.07 -1.29 -5.04
CA ASP A 49 -9.49 -1.40 -4.76
C ASP A 49 -10.17 -0.03 -4.72
N ARG A 50 -9.54 0.93 -4.06
CA ARG A 50 -10.06 2.30 -4.00
C ARG A 50 -10.16 2.94 -5.38
N LEU A 51 -9.13 2.75 -6.21
CA LEU A 51 -9.16 3.25 -7.59
C LEU A 51 -10.29 2.63 -8.40
N GLU A 52 -10.48 1.32 -8.24
CA GLU A 52 -11.53 0.60 -8.97
C GLU A 52 -12.93 1.09 -8.58
N HIS A 53 -13.09 1.55 -7.35
CA HIS A 53 -14.35 2.10 -6.86
C HIS A 53 -14.48 3.60 -7.12
N GLY A 54 -13.57 4.18 -7.89
CA GLY A 54 -13.63 5.57 -8.28
C GLY A 54 -13.23 6.57 -7.20
N GLU A 55 -12.59 6.12 -6.14
CA GLU A 55 -12.12 7.02 -5.10
C GLU A 55 -10.94 7.85 -5.62
N PRO A 56 -10.96 9.18 -5.48
CA PRO A 56 -9.85 9.99 -5.94
C PRO A 56 -8.61 9.76 -5.05
N LEU A 57 -7.49 9.43 -5.70
CA LEU A 57 -6.21 9.24 -5.03
C LEU A 57 -5.15 10.08 -5.74
N PRO A 58 -5.11 11.40 -5.47
CA PRO A 58 -4.19 12.30 -6.20
C PRO A 58 -2.73 11.88 -6.14
N GLU A 59 -2.26 11.39 -5.01
CA GLU A 59 -0.86 10.96 -4.89
C GLU A 59 -0.56 9.72 -5.72
N VAL A 60 -1.51 8.81 -5.82
CA VAL A 60 -1.36 7.63 -6.68
C VAL A 60 -1.39 8.04 -8.14
N ALA A 61 -2.29 8.98 -8.47
CA ALA A 61 -2.39 9.46 -9.86
C ALA A 61 -1.07 10.07 -10.34
N GLN A 62 -0.31 10.68 -9.44
CA GLN A 62 0.99 11.28 -9.78
C GLN A 62 2.05 10.25 -10.18
N LEU A 63 1.83 8.97 -9.90
CA LEU A 63 2.75 7.91 -10.31
C LEU A 63 2.63 7.60 -11.80
N PHE A 64 1.58 8.10 -12.43
CA PHE A 64 1.27 7.76 -13.82
C PHE A 64 1.22 9.01 -14.69
N SER A 65 1.53 8.83 -15.95
CA SER A 65 1.41 9.89 -16.93
C SER A 65 0.59 9.32 -18.09
N ALA A 66 -0.55 9.95 -18.34
CA ALA A 66 -1.39 9.55 -19.45
C ALA A 66 -1.04 10.40 -20.67
N VAL A 67 -0.69 9.76 -21.76
CA VAL A 67 -0.39 10.45 -23.01
C VAL A 67 -1.63 10.37 -23.90
N HIS A 68 -2.12 11.54 -24.31
CA HIS A 68 -3.28 11.64 -25.19
C HIS A 68 -2.83 11.80 -26.64
N GLU A 69 -3.35 10.94 -27.51
CA GLU A 69 -3.02 10.94 -28.92
C GLU A 69 -3.90 11.91 -29.70
N GLY A 70 -3.67 13.16 -29.47
CA GLY A 70 -4.30 14.18 -30.32
C GLY A 70 -5.79 14.01 -30.51
N ALA A 71 -6.16 13.97 -31.75
CA ALA A 71 -7.53 14.18 -32.19
C ALA A 71 -8.53 13.09 -31.84
N ILE A 72 -8.14 12.12 -31.14
CA ILE A 72 -9.09 11.05 -30.81
C ILE A 72 -10.04 11.45 -29.71
N GLY A 73 -9.87 12.47 -29.19
CA GLY A 73 -10.81 13.10 -28.25
C GLY A 73 -11.82 12.25 -27.62
#